data_6d03e3e09bbe4aa535abb5e72a8f1e00
#
_entry.id   6d03e3e09bbe4aa535abb5e72a8f1e00
#
_cell.length_a   1.000
_cell.length_b   1.000
_cell.length_c   1.000
_cell.angle_alpha   90.00
_cell.angle_beta   90.00
_cell.angle_gamma   90.00
#
_symmetry.space_group_name_H-M   'P 1'
#
loop_
_entity.id
_entity.type
_entity.pdbx_description
1 polymer ?
#
loop_
_entity_poly.entity_id
_entity_poly.type
_entity_poly.pdbx_seq_one_letter_code
_entity_poly.pdbx_strand_id
1 'polypeptide(L)'
;MKKYFIGGLGSNVYHSKDFLQELDSQVCFLNPYEKHLRDETELKSWFKNEIVEGESIYLIGHSLGGDLARYLASEFHEVKKLILLDGGYLDLDKILPLETELEEAKNYIESQVVSDLDVLISKEKSEAKHWSENMEKAVRQSYHWNAKYNRYELAIKYENIEAFLRLRRKIQAFNREVGDTLFISPCYSNEATWREEALKELPDYFDTIFLKNFSHELYTEAPKEIASLINEWISCSH
;
A
#
# COMPACT_ATOMS: atom_id res chain seq x y z
N MET A 1 -0.56 -7.26 21.25
CA MET A 1 0.08 -6.38 20.26
C MET A 1 -0.95 -5.86 19.30
N LYS A 2 -0.89 -4.58 18.95
CA LYS A 2 -1.79 -3.95 17.95
C LYS A 2 -1.27 -4.18 16.54
N LYS A 3 -2.17 -4.30 15.59
CA LYS A 3 -1.81 -4.40 14.17
C LYS A 3 -2.37 -3.20 13.43
N TYR A 4 -1.56 -2.62 12.55
CA TYR A 4 -1.94 -1.49 11.69
C TYR A 4 -1.63 -1.81 10.24
N PHE A 5 -2.47 -1.32 9.33
CA PHE A 5 -2.31 -1.51 7.89
C PHE A 5 -2.34 -0.15 7.16
N ILE A 6 -1.34 0.09 6.33
CA ILE A 6 -1.27 1.22 5.41
C ILE A 6 -1.37 0.66 3.98
N GLY A 7 -2.45 0.99 3.28
CA GLY A 7 -2.68 0.54 1.90
C GLY A 7 -1.85 1.31 0.87
N GLY A 8 -1.92 0.89 -0.38
CA GLY A 8 -1.31 1.59 -1.52
C GLY A 8 -1.90 2.97 -1.76
N LEU A 9 -1.26 3.74 -2.63
CA LEU A 9 -1.69 5.10 -2.97
C LEU A 9 -3.13 5.13 -3.47
N GLY A 10 -3.96 5.96 -2.85
CA GLY A 10 -5.38 6.08 -3.19
C GLY A 10 -6.29 4.97 -2.66
N SER A 11 -5.75 3.99 -1.93
CA SER A 11 -6.59 2.97 -1.31
C SER A 11 -7.45 3.57 -0.18
N ASN A 12 -8.65 3.03 -0.02
CA ASN A 12 -9.54 3.34 1.10
C ASN A 12 -9.80 2.08 1.95
N VAL A 13 -10.45 2.23 3.10
CA VAL A 13 -10.66 1.14 4.06
C VAL A 13 -11.36 -0.09 3.45
N TYR A 14 -12.23 0.10 2.46
CA TYR A 14 -12.98 -1.00 1.87
C TYR A 14 -12.12 -1.90 0.97
N HIS A 15 -11.06 -1.38 0.31
CA HIS A 15 -10.13 -2.21 -0.45
C HIS A 15 -9.46 -3.28 0.42
N SER A 16 -9.17 -2.96 1.67
CA SER A 16 -8.47 -3.87 2.58
C SER A 16 -9.39 -4.67 3.49
N LYS A 17 -10.68 -4.36 3.56
CA LYS A 17 -11.57 -4.88 4.59
C LYS A 17 -11.70 -6.40 4.58
N ASP A 18 -11.81 -7.01 3.39
CA ASP A 18 -11.90 -8.47 3.29
C ASP A 18 -10.62 -9.15 3.79
N PHE A 19 -9.46 -8.60 3.43
CA PHE A 19 -8.17 -9.08 3.89
C PHE A 19 -7.98 -8.90 5.41
N LEU A 20 -8.29 -7.72 5.94
CA LEU A 20 -8.09 -7.42 7.36
C LEU A 20 -8.99 -8.27 8.29
N GLN A 21 -10.15 -8.70 7.79
CA GLN A 21 -11.05 -9.59 8.52
C GLN A 21 -10.55 -11.03 8.64
N GLU A 22 -9.64 -11.47 7.76
CA GLU A 22 -9.04 -12.82 7.76
C GLU A 22 -7.78 -12.91 8.62
N LEU A 23 -7.29 -11.79 9.14
CA LEU A 23 -6.16 -11.79 10.07
C LEU A 23 -6.62 -12.16 11.49
N ASP A 24 -5.82 -12.96 12.21
CA ASP A 24 -6.15 -13.55 13.53
C ASP A 24 -6.46 -12.54 14.65
N SER A 25 -6.26 -11.25 14.42
CA SER A 25 -6.60 -10.20 15.36
C SER A 25 -7.05 -8.94 14.65
N GLN A 26 -7.76 -8.08 15.38
CA GLN A 26 -8.18 -6.80 14.83
C GLN A 26 -7.01 -5.97 14.33
N VAL A 27 -7.12 -5.49 13.09
CA VAL A 27 -6.16 -4.61 12.44
C VAL A 27 -6.80 -3.25 12.18
N CYS A 28 -6.11 -2.17 12.54
CA CYS A 28 -6.56 -0.81 12.27
C CYS A 28 -6.05 -0.37 10.88
N PHE A 29 -6.95 0.02 9.99
CA PHE A 29 -6.59 0.67 8.74
C PHE A 29 -6.18 2.11 9.01
N LEU A 30 -4.99 2.49 8.54
CA LEU A 30 -4.47 3.86 8.60
C LEU A 30 -4.50 4.48 7.21
N ASN A 31 -5.14 5.64 7.07
CA ASN A 31 -5.21 6.34 5.79
C ASN A 31 -4.42 7.65 5.82
N PRO A 32 -3.14 7.66 5.44
CA PRO A 32 -2.36 8.89 5.35
C PRO A 32 -2.83 9.80 4.20
N TYR A 33 -3.44 9.23 3.15
CA TYR A 33 -3.76 9.94 1.90
C TYR A 33 -4.89 10.96 2.02
N GLU A 34 -5.66 10.91 3.10
CA GLU A 34 -6.62 11.97 3.48
C GLU A 34 -5.95 13.17 4.14
N LYS A 35 -4.66 13.05 4.48
CA LYS A 35 -3.86 14.11 5.08
C LYS A 35 -2.92 14.70 4.03
N HIS A 36 -2.63 15.97 4.16
CA HIS A 36 -1.64 16.63 3.32
C HIS A 36 -0.27 16.59 4.02
N LEU A 37 0.39 15.41 3.94
CA LEU A 37 1.71 15.18 4.55
C LEU A 37 2.81 15.52 3.54
N ARG A 38 3.66 16.48 3.88
CA ARG A 38 4.66 17.06 2.96
C ARG A 38 6.09 16.62 3.24
N ASP A 39 6.34 16.17 4.47
CA ASP A 39 7.67 15.78 4.91
C ASP A 39 7.65 14.69 5.98
N GLU A 40 8.83 14.23 6.34
CA GLU A 40 9.07 13.15 7.31
C GLU A 40 8.58 13.51 8.71
N THR A 41 8.62 14.79 9.08
CA THR A 41 8.19 15.27 10.40
C THR A 41 6.68 15.19 10.53
N GLU A 42 5.96 15.65 9.49
CA GLU A 42 4.51 15.54 9.44
C GLU A 42 4.06 14.08 9.41
N LEU A 43 4.74 13.19 8.66
CA LEU A 43 4.47 11.76 8.62
C LEU A 43 4.65 11.11 10.00
N LYS A 44 5.77 11.39 10.68
CA LYS A 44 6.02 10.87 12.04
C LYS A 44 5.00 11.38 13.05
N SER A 45 4.68 12.65 13.00
CA SER A 45 3.68 13.26 13.88
C SER A 45 2.29 12.66 13.67
N TRP A 46 1.90 12.45 12.42
CA TRP A 46 0.66 11.78 12.08
C TRP A 46 0.65 10.36 12.64
N PHE A 47 1.66 9.55 12.35
CA PHE A 47 1.70 8.15 12.79
C PHE A 47 1.69 8.03 14.32
N LYS A 48 2.43 8.89 15.02
CA LYS A 48 2.44 8.94 16.50
C LYS A 48 1.04 9.18 17.08
N ASN A 49 0.20 9.96 16.40
CA ASN A 49 -1.17 10.25 16.84
C ASN A 49 -2.15 9.10 16.53
N GLU A 50 -1.82 8.21 15.57
CA GLU A 50 -2.66 7.08 15.19
C GLU A 50 -2.38 5.82 16.01
N ILE A 51 -1.19 5.68 16.58
CA ILE A 51 -0.80 4.49 17.35
C ILE A 51 -1.00 4.71 18.85
N VAL A 52 -1.07 3.61 19.60
CA VAL A 52 -1.10 3.65 21.05
C VAL A 52 0.34 3.70 21.58
N GLU A 53 0.68 4.76 22.29
CA GLU A 53 2.04 4.98 22.82
C GLU A 53 2.43 3.86 23.79
N GLY A 54 3.66 3.33 23.61
CA GLY A 54 4.23 2.28 24.47
C GLY A 54 3.72 0.86 24.20
N GLU A 55 2.77 0.66 23.27
CA GLU A 55 2.37 -0.69 22.88
C GLU A 55 3.23 -1.20 21.72
N SER A 56 3.66 -2.48 21.82
CA SER A 56 4.29 -3.16 20.67
C SER A 56 3.29 -3.35 19.55
N ILE A 57 3.70 -3.01 18.33
CA ILE A 57 2.83 -3.03 17.14
C ILE A 57 3.44 -3.86 16.01
N TYR A 58 2.56 -4.40 15.17
CA TYR A 58 2.88 -4.94 13.85
C TYR A 58 2.38 -3.97 12.81
N LEU A 59 3.24 -3.61 11.87
CA LEU A 59 2.91 -2.67 10.80
C LEU A 59 2.92 -3.40 9.46
N ILE A 60 1.81 -3.34 8.76
CA ILE A 60 1.62 -3.94 7.44
C ILE A 60 1.52 -2.81 6.43
N GLY A 61 2.28 -2.87 5.34
CA GLY A 61 2.23 -1.87 4.28
C GLY A 61 2.13 -2.50 2.89
N HIS A 62 1.30 -1.94 2.02
CA HIS A 62 1.18 -2.35 0.63
C HIS A 62 1.64 -1.24 -0.31
N SER A 63 2.43 -1.58 -1.34
CA SER A 63 2.83 -0.62 -2.37
C SER A 63 3.52 0.62 -1.75
N LEU A 64 3.09 1.85 -2.07
CA LEU A 64 3.56 3.08 -1.43
C LEU A 64 3.34 3.05 0.10
N GLY A 65 2.26 2.42 0.59
CA GLY A 65 2.09 2.19 2.03
C GLY A 65 3.18 1.30 2.63
N GLY A 66 3.81 0.43 1.83
CA GLY A 66 4.99 -0.34 2.21
C GLY A 66 6.23 0.54 2.39
N ASP A 67 6.44 1.54 1.51
CA ASP A 67 7.52 2.52 1.66
C ASP A 67 7.37 3.33 2.95
N LEU A 68 6.13 3.81 3.21
CA LEU A 68 5.80 4.53 4.45
C LEU A 68 6.00 3.64 5.68
N ALA A 69 5.50 2.39 5.63
CA ALA A 69 5.59 1.45 6.74
C ALA A 69 7.05 1.11 7.09
N ARG A 70 7.90 0.87 6.09
CA ARG A 70 9.32 0.60 6.29
C ARG A 70 10.04 1.77 6.94
N TYR A 71 9.80 2.99 6.46
CA TYR A 71 10.34 4.20 7.06
C TYR A 71 9.88 4.36 8.52
N LEU A 72 8.57 4.25 8.77
CA LEU A 72 8.01 4.38 10.11
C LEU A 72 8.55 3.32 11.07
N ALA A 73 8.71 2.07 10.59
CA ALA A 73 9.31 1.01 11.39
C ALA A 73 10.77 1.30 11.76
N SER A 74 11.51 2.04 10.93
CA SER A 74 12.88 2.47 11.26
C SER A 74 12.94 3.62 12.28
N GLU A 75 11.87 4.39 12.43
CA GLU A 75 11.80 5.56 13.30
C GLU A 75 11.11 5.25 14.66
N PHE A 76 10.23 4.24 14.70
CA PHE A 76 9.43 3.90 15.87
C PHE A 76 9.79 2.52 16.42
N HIS A 77 10.42 2.49 17.58
CA HIS A 77 10.83 1.25 18.26
C HIS A 77 9.65 0.39 18.74
N GLU A 78 8.45 0.94 18.76
CA GLU A 78 7.20 0.23 18.99
C GLU A 78 6.88 -0.77 17.89
N VAL A 79 7.33 -0.52 16.64
CA VAL A 79 7.18 -1.48 15.55
C VAL A 79 8.12 -2.64 15.73
N LYS A 80 7.57 -3.80 16.11
CA LYS A 80 8.33 -5.03 16.36
C LYS A 80 8.36 -5.97 15.16
N LYS A 81 7.33 -5.91 14.31
CA LYS A 81 7.27 -6.68 13.09
C LYS A 81 6.77 -5.80 11.96
N LEU A 82 7.40 -5.95 10.81
CA LEU A 82 7.05 -5.28 9.57
C LEU A 82 6.62 -6.31 8.54
N ILE A 83 5.47 -6.09 7.90
CA ILE A 83 4.99 -6.92 6.79
C ILE A 83 4.86 -6.02 5.56
N LEU A 84 5.56 -6.35 4.50
CA LEU A 84 5.58 -5.61 3.25
C LEU A 84 4.90 -6.42 2.15
N LEU A 85 3.83 -5.88 1.60
CA LEU A 85 3.08 -6.45 0.50
C LEU A 85 3.44 -5.69 -0.79
N ASP A 86 4.35 -6.24 -1.57
CA ASP A 86 4.88 -5.68 -2.83
C ASP A 86 5.20 -4.17 -2.77
N GLY A 87 5.88 -3.76 -1.71
CA GLY A 87 6.26 -2.37 -1.45
C GLY A 87 7.45 -2.26 -0.51
N GLY A 88 7.98 -1.06 -0.34
CA GLY A 88 9.05 -0.78 0.62
C GLY A 88 10.44 -1.29 0.23
N TYR A 89 10.70 -1.62 -1.02
CA TYR A 89 11.97 -2.19 -1.46
C TYR A 89 12.63 -1.48 -2.64
N LEU A 90 11.92 -0.60 -3.34
CA LEU A 90 12.40 0.04 -4.56
C LEU A 90 13.20 1.30 -4.27
N ASP A 91 14.39 1.41 -4.84
CA ASP A 91 15.11 2.68 -5.02
C ASP A 91 14.61 3.35 -6.31
N LEU A 92 13.60 4.18 -6.16
CA LEU A 92 12.91 4.78 -7.31
C LEU A 92 13.77 5.79 -8.05
N ASP A 93 14.79 6.37 -7.42
CA ASP A 93 15.71 7.29 -8.11
C ASP A 93 16.58 6.56 -9.14
N LYS A 94 16.80 5.24 -8.98
CA LYS A 94 17.45 4.39 -9.96
C LYS A 94 16.53 3.97 -11.13
N ILE A 95 15.20 4.06 -10.94
CA ILE A 95 14.21 3.51 -11.87
C ILE A 95 13.62 4.57 -12.79
N LEU A 96 13.19 5.70 -12.23
CA LEU A 96 12.43 6.71 -12.95
C LEU A 96 12.67 8.11 -12.34
N PRO A 97 12.95 9.14 -13.15
CA PRO A 97 13.03 10.52 -12.65
C PRO A 97 11.69 10.96 -12.00
N LEU A 98 11.80 11.67 -10.86
CA LEU A 98 10.61 12.10 -10.12
C LEU A 98 9.63 12.92 -10.98
N GLU A 99 10.12 13.84 -11.81
CA GLU A 99 9.25 14.67 -12.64
C GLU A 99 8.49 13.85 -13.68
N THR A 100 9.09 12.77 -14.21
CA THR A 100 8.40 11.83 -15.10
C THR A 100 7.31 11.07 -14.34
N GLU A 101 7.60 10.59 -13.13
CA GLU A 101 6.61 9.92 -12.27
C GLU A 101 5.43 10.83 -11.94
N LEU A 102 5.68 12.10 -11.67
CA LEU A 102 4.64 13.08 -11.38
C LEU A 102 3.76 13.38 -12.61
N GLU A 103 4.38 13.48 -13.79
CA GLU A 103 3.63 13.65 -15.04
C GLU A 103 2.77 12.42 -15.35
N GLU A 104 3.29 11.23 -15.20
CA GLU A 104 2.55 9.98 -15.40
C GLU A 104 1.38 9.87 -14.42
N ALA A 105 1.62 10.18 -13.13
CA ALA A 105 0.57 10.18 -12.11
C ALA A 105 -0.55 11.20 -12.42
N LYS A 106 -0.19 12.40 -12.88
CA LYS A 106 -1.15 13.42 -13.30
C LYS A 106 -1.99 12.94 -14.48
N ASN A 107 -1.34 12.44 -15.53
CA ASN A 107 -2.01 11.91 -16.72
C ASN A 107 -2.93 10.74 -16.37
N TYR A 108 -2.49 9.86 -15.47
CA TYR A 108 -3.33 8.77 -14.97
C TYR A 108 -4.60 9.30 -14.31
N ILE A 109 -4.49 10.22 -13.35
CA ILE A 109 -5.65 10.79 -12.65
C ILE A 109 -6.63 11.45 -13.63
N GLU A 110 -6.10 12.27 -14.55
CA GLU A 110 -6.91 12.97 -15.54
C GLU A 110 -7.62 12.01 -16.49
N SER A 111 -7.07 10.83 -16.72
CA SER A 111 -7.68 9.77 -17.55
C SER A 111 -8.76 8.97 -16.82
N GLN A 112 -8.75 8.95 -15.47
CA GLN A 112 -9.68 8.18 -14.65
C GLN A 112 -11.02 8.91 -14.49
N VAL A 113 -11.72 9.04 -15.60
CA VAL A 113 -13.04 9.68 -15.66
C VAL A 113 -14.08 8.74 -16.26
N VAL A 114 -15.24 8.65 -15.64
CA VAL A 114 -16.32 7.77 -16.09
C VAL A 114 -17.66 8.50 -16.07
N SER A 115 -18.49 8.22 -17.05
CA SER A 115 -19.86 8.80 -17.16
C SER A 115 -20.86 8.05 -16.28
N ASP A 116 -20.61 6.76 -16.05
CA ASP A 116 -21.50 5.86 -15.30
C ASP A 116 -20.67 4.94 -14.40
N LEU A 117 -20.86 5.09 -13.08
CA LEU A 117 -20.11 4.33 -12.10
C LEU A 117 -20.54 2.84 -12.03
N ASP A 118 -21.80 2.54 -12.35
CA ASP A 118 -22.29 1.16 -12.33
C ASP A 118 -21.72 0.35 -13.52
N VAL A 119 -21.46 1.01 -14.64
CA VAL A 119 -20.75 0.40 -15.78
C VAL A 119 -19.30 0.09 -15.39
N LEU A 120 -18.60 1.02 -14.72
CA LEU A 120 -17.25 0.76 -14.21
C LEU A 120 -17.24 -0.42 -13.25
N ILE A 121 -18.12 -0.43 -12.25
CA ILE A 121 -18.25 -1.49 -11.26
C ILE A 121 -18.51 -2.85 -11.93
N SER A 122 -19.39 -2.88 -12.93
CA SER A 122 -19.67 -4.13 -13.65
C SER A 122 -18.45 -4.65 -14.40
N LYS A 123 -17.64 -3.76 -14.99
CA LYS A 123 -16.37 -4.10 -15.63
C LYS A 123 -15.37 -4.63 -14.61
N GLU A 124 -15.08 -3.88 -13.56
CA GLU A 124 -14.16 -4.28 -12.48
C GLU A 124 -14.52 -5.66 -11.90
N LYS A 125 -15.82 -5.87 -11.63
CA LYS A 125 -16.35 -7.14 -11.15
C LYS A 125 -16.08 -8.30 -12.12
N SER A 126 -16.18 -8.08 -13.42
CA SER A 126 -15.96 -9.13 -14.42
C SER A 126 -14.50 -9.52 -14.60
N GLU A 127 -13.58 -8.62 -14.25
CA GLU A 127 -12.12 -8.80 -14.38
C GLU A 127 -11.46 -9.23 -13.07
N ALA A 128 -12.12 -9.02 -11.92
CA ALA A 128 -11.58 -9.30 -10.60
C ALA A 128 -11.48 -10.81 -10.30
N LYS A 129 -10.38 -11.25 -9.71
CA LYS A 129 -10.22 -12.62 -9.17
C LYS A 129 -11.05 -12.82 -7.89
N HIS A 130 -11.23 -11.78 -7.11
CA HIS A 130 -12.09 -11.74 -5.94
C HIS A 130 -12.97 -10.50 -5.99
N TRP A 131 -14.26 -10.67 -5.73
CA TRP A 131 -15.21 -9.57 -5.68
C TRP A 131 -16.17 -9.74 -4.51
N SER A 132 -16.40 -8.65 -3.77
CA SER A 132 -17.29 -8.59 -2.62
C SER A 132 -18.07 -7.27 -2.58
N GLU A 133 -19.01 -7.14 -1.65
CA GLU A 133 -19.64 -5.86 -1.37
C GLU A 133 -18.66 -4.78 -0.90
N ASN A 134 -17.55 -5.19 -0.24
CA ASN A 134 -16.52 -4.26 0.17
C ASN A 134 -15.76 -3.72 -1.03
N MET A 135 -15.45 -4.55 -2.02
CA MET A 135 -14.81 -4.10 -3.27
C MET A 135 -15.72 -3.13 -4.05
N GLU A 136 -17.02 -3.40 -4.13
CA GLU A 136 -17.95 -2.44 -4.73
C GLU A 136 -17.97 -1.09 -3.98
N LYS A 137 -18.01 -1.13 -2.64
CA LYS A 137 -17.93 0.08 -1.81
C LYS A 137 -16.60 0.81 -2.00
N ALA A 138 -15.50 0.07 -2.17
CA ALA A 138 -14.18 0.64 -2.43
C ALA A 138 -14.18 1.46 -3.73
N VAL A 139 -14.68 0.89 -4.82
CA VAL A 139 -14.81 1.59 -6.10
C VAL A 139 -15.70 2.82 -5.97
N ARG A 140 -16.88 2.69 -5.36
CA ARG A 140 -17.80 3.82 -5.17
C ARG A 140 -17.19 4.95 -4.35
N GLN A 141 -16.41 4.65 -3.31
CA GLN A 141 -15.74 5.65 -2.48
C GLN A 141 -14.54 6.29 -3.18
N SER A 142 -13.93 5.61 -4.14
CA SER A 142 -12.78 6.12 -4.91
C SER A 142 -13.17 7.19 -5.93
N TYR A 143 -14.46 7.39 -6.18
CA TYR A 143 -14.95 8.37 -7.16
C TYR A 143 -15.93 9.36 -6.54
N HIS A 144 -15.96 10.57 -7.06
CA HIS A 144 -16.97 11.59 -6.78
C HIS A 144 -17.59 12.13 -8.04
N TRP A 145 -18.87 12.57 -7.94
CA TRP A 145 -19.56 13.18 -9.06
C TRP A 145 -19.13 14.62 -9.27
N ASN A 146 -18.64 14.94 -10.46
CA ASN A 146 -18.33 16.32 -10.87
C ASN A 146 -19.48 16.89 -11.70
N ALA A 147 -20.35 17.68 -11.07
CA ALA A 147 -21.53 18.25 -11.74
C ALA A 147 -21.17 19.23 -12.87
N LYS A 148 -20.02 19.89 -12.82
CA LYS A 148 -19.56 20.82 -13.85
C LYS A 148 -19.28 20.12 -15.18
N TYR A 149 -18.71 18.91 -15.11
CA TYR A 149 -18.31 18.13 -16.27
C TYR A 149 -19.22 16.92 -16.53
N ASN A 150 -20.28 16.75 -15.72
CA ASN A 150 -21.26 15.66 -15.83
C ASN A 150 -20.61 14.29 -15.91
N ARG A 151 -19.68 14.00 -14.98
CA ARG A 151 -18.90 12.76 -14.92
C ARG A 151 -18.41 12.46 -13.52
N TYR A 152 -18.02 11.20 -13.26
CA TYR A 152 -17.28 10.81 -12.08
C TYR A 152 -15.77 10.98 -12.29
N GLU A 153 -15.09 11.44 -11.26
CA GLU A 153 -13.63 11.65 -11.19
C GLU A 153 -13.10 11.02 -9.93
N LEU A 154 -11.81 10.67 -9.89
CA LEU A 154 -11.19 10.16 -8.66
C LEU A 154 -11.34 11.16 -7.50
N ALA A 155 -11.65 10.63 -6.32
CA ALA A 155 -11.82 11.42 -5.10
C ALA A 155 -10.46 11.95 -4.57
N ILE A 156 -9.38 11.19 -4.80
CA ILE A 156 -8.04 11.64 -4.42
C ILE A 156 -7.58 12.78 -5.33
N LYS A 157 -7.04 13.83 -4.73
CA LYS A 157 -6.55 15.00 -5.48
C LYS A 157 -5.09 14.80 -5.89
N TYR A 158 -4.75 15.34 -7.06
CA TYR A 158 -3.37 15.27 -7.58
C TYR A 158 -2.36 15.87 -6.59
N GLU A 159 -2.67 16.98 -5.92
CA GLU A 159 -1.77 17.62 -4.96
C GLU A 159 -1.41 16.70 -3.78
N ASN A 160 -2.34 15.84 -3.35
CA ASN A 160 -2.05 14.84 -2.32
C ASN A 160 -1.14 13.75 -2.87
N ILE A 161 -1.40 13.27 -4.09
CA ILE A 161 -0.56 12.27 -4.75
C ILE A 161 0.86 12.80 -4.94
N GLU A 162 1.01 14.01 -5.49
CA GLU A 162 2.30 14.66 -5.66
C GLU A 162 3.07 14.74 -4.33
N ALA A 163 2.40 15.17 -3.25
CA ALA A 163 3.02 15.26 -1.94
C ALA A 163 3.59 13.90 -1.48
N PHE A 164 2.83 12.81 -1.64
CA PHE A 164 3.27 11.48 -1.26
C PHE A 164 4.36 10.90 -2.18
N LEU A 165 4.32 11.15 -3.48
CA LEU A 165 5.40 10.74 -4.38
C LEU A 165 6.72 11.43 -4.06
N ARG A 166 6.67 12.75 -3.77
CA ARG A 166 7.84 13.49 -3.29
C ARG A 166 8.33 13.03 -1.91
N LEU A 167 7.42 12.77 -0.99
CA LEU A 167 7.74 12.25 0.34
C LEU A 167 8.40 10.87 0.24
N ARG A 168 7.85 9.95 -0.57
CA ARG A 168 8.39 8.62 -0.81
C ARG A 168 9.86 8.66 -1.22
N ARG A 169 10.23 9.57 -2.15
CA ARG A 169 11.62 9.74 -2.60
C ARG A 169 12.57 10.15 -1.48
N LYS A 170 12.10 10.96 -0.53
CA LYS A 170 12.90 11.36 0.62
C LYS A 170 13.13 10.22 1.61
N ILE A 171 12.08 9.46 1.92
CA ILE A 171 12.12 8.41 2.95
C ILE A 171 12.80 7.13 2.48
N GLN A 172 12.88 6.83 1.18
CA GLN A 172 13.53 5.61 0.67
C GLN A 172 15.05 5.58 0.96
N ALA A 173 15.67 6.75 1.17
CA ALA A 173 17.11 6.85 1.49
C ALA A 173 17.46 6.36 2.91
N PHE A 174 16.47 6.10 3.77
CA PHE A 174 16.71 5.68 5.15
C PHE A 174 16.74 4.15 5.25
N ASN A 175 17.92 3.57 4.95
CA ASN A 175 18.19 2.13 5.09
C ASN A 175 18.60 1.79 6.54
N ARG A 176 17.68 1.91 7.50
CA ARG A 176 17.90 1.37 8.84
C ARG A 176 17.37 -0.07 8.91
N GLU A 177 18.04 -0.90 9.69
CA GLU A 177 17.51 -2.21 10.03
C GLU A 177 16.19 -2.02 10.79
N VAL A 178 15.20 -2.74 10.36
CA VAL A 178 13.90 -2.86 11.01
C VAL A 178 13.84 -4.28 11.56
N GLY A 179 13.20 -4.49 12.67
CA GLY A 179 13.08 -5.82 13.29
C GLY A 179 12.59 -6.91 12.32
N ASP A 180 12.00 -7.96 12.83
CA ASP A 180 11.48 -9.07 12.01
C ASP A 180 10.63 -8.54 10.84
N THR A 181 11.05 -8.83 9.62
CA THR A 181 10.39 -8.32 8.42
C THR A 181 9.98 -9.46 7.49
N LEU A 182 8.68 -9.52 7.15
CA LEU A 182 8.16 -10.38 6.10
C LEU A 182 7.92 -9.57 4.83
N PHE A 183 8.46 -10.02 3.72
CA PHE A 183 8.22 -9.45 2.39
C PHE A 183 7.46 -10.46 1.53
N ILE A 184 6.26 -10.09 1.06
CA ILE A 184 5.44 -10.90 0.16
C ILE A 184 5.28 -10.14 -1.15
N SER A 185 5.64 -10.78 -2.26
CA SER A 185 5.62 -10.15 -3.57
C SER A 185 5.20 -11.13 -4.67
N PRO A 186 4.49 -10.68 -5.71
CA PRO A 186 4.21 -11.52 -6.86
C PRO A 186 5.48 -11.80 -7.68
N CYS A 187 5.49 -12.99 -8.33
CA CYS A 187 6.42 -13.28 -9.42
C CYS A 187 5.77 -12.91 -10.75
N TYR A 188 6.34 -11.99 -11.48
CA TYR A 188 5.86 -11.67 -12.83
C TYR A 188 6.60 -12.52 -13.87
N SER A 189 5.88 -12.99 -14.90
CA SER A 189 6.45 -13.83 -15.97
C SER A 189 7.43 -13.06 -16.87
N ASN A 190 7.31 -11.73 -16.92
CA ASN A 190 8.17 -10.83 -17.67
C ASN A 190 8.57 -9.68 -16.75
N GLU A 191 9.39 -9.97 -15.74
CA GLU A 191 9.88 -8.93 -14.83
C GLU A 191 10.77 -7.92 -15.58
N ALA A 192 10.56 -6.65 -15.29
CA ALA A 192 11.47 -5.63 -15.75
C ALA A 192 12.82 -5.80 -15.04
N THR A 193 13.92 -5.60 -15.77
CA THR A 193 15.30 -5.77 -15.26
C THR A 193 15.54 -5.01 -13.95
N TRP A 194 15.02 -3.78 -13.85
CA TRP A 194 15.13 -2.97 -12.63
C TRP A 194 14.48 -3.63 -11.40
N ARG A 195 13.38 -4.38 -11.61
CA ARG A 195 12.71 -5.09 -10.50
C ARG A 195 13.52 -6.30 -10.06
N GLU A 196 14.07 -7.09 -10.99
CA GLU A 196 14.97 -8.20 -10.68
C GLU A 196 16.20 -7.72 -9.89
N GLU A 197 16.75 -6.57 -10.27
CA GLU A 197 17.88 -5.96 -9.57
C GLU A 197 17.49 -5.52 -8.16
N ALA A 198 16.37 -4.84 -8.00
CA ALA A 198 15.86 -4.41 -6.69
C ALA A 198 15.56 -5.60 -5.75
N LEU A 199 15.03 -6.71 -6.27
CA LEU A 199 14.80 -7.92 -5.48
C LEU A 199 16.09 -8.60 -5.02
N LYS A 200 17.19 -8.48 -5.76
CA LYS A 200 18.51 -8.96 -5.34
C LYS A 200 19.15 -8.09 -4.25
N GLU A 201 18.72 -6.83 -4.15
CA GLU A 201 19.18 -5.89 -3.12
C GLU A 201 18.34 -5.96 -1.82
N LEU A 202 17.37 -6.89 -1.74
CA LEU A 202 16.61 -7.11 -0.49
C LEU A 202 17.57 -7.48 0.65
N PRO A 203 17.38 -6.92 1.86
CA PRO A 203 18.18 -7.30 3.01
C PRO A 203 18.08 -8.79 3.35
N ASP A 204 19.22 -9.42 3.65
CA ASP A 204 19.29 -10.86 3.99
C ASP A 204 18.43 -11.25 5.20
N TYR A 205 18.09 -10.28 6.07
CA TYR A 205 17.23 -10.49 7.25
C TYR A 205 15.74 -10.46 6.94
N PHE A 206 15.34 -10.25 5.69
CA PHE A 206 13.93 -10.34 5.29
C PHE A 206 13.53 -11.79 5.08
N ASP A 207 12.47 -12.23 5.75
CA ASP A 207 11.75 -13.43 5.32
C ASP A 207 10.98 -13.11 4.03
N THR A 208 11.22 -13.86 2.96
CA THR A 208 10.65 -13.55 1.65
C THR A 208 9.73 -14.64 1.14
N ILE A 209 8.56 -14.25 0.63
CA ILE A 209 7.61 -15.15 -0.03
C ILE A 209 7.29 -14.58 -1.42
N PHE A 210 7.57 -15.37 -2.45
CA PHE A 210 7.26 -15.01 -3.83
C PHE A 210 6.08 -15.84 -4.37
N LEU A 211 5.02 -15.14 -4.81
CA LEU A 211 3.75 -15.77 -5.21
C LEU A 211 3.58 -15.76 -6.73
N LYS A 212 3.35 -16.94 -7.32
CA LYS A 212 3.05 -17.09 -8.75
C LYS A 212 1.57 -16.79 -9.02
N ASN A 213 1.29 -16.20 -10.18
CA ASN A 213 -0.07 -15.90 -10.65
C ASN A 213 -0.81 -14.84 -9.83
N PHE A 214 -0.09 -13.99 -9.12
CA PHE A 214 -0.62 -12.80 -8.43
C PHE A 214 -0.22 -11.54 -9.19
N SER A 215 -1.03 -10.49 -9.04
CA SER A 215 -0.68 -9.13 -9.45
C SER A 215 -0.18 -8.32 -8.24
N HIS A 216 0.11 -7.06 -8.49
CA HIS A 216 0.44 -6.09 -7.44
C HIS A 216 -0.62 -6.02 -6.32
N GLU A 217 -1.89 -6.22 -6.68
CA GLU A 217 -3.04 -6.15 -5.77
C GLU A 217 -3.30 -7.49 -5.03
N LEU A 218 -2.24 -8.19 -4.61
CA LEU A 218 -2.30 -9.56 -4.09
C LEU A 218 -3.29 -9.76 -2.93
N TYR A 219 -3.42 -8.80 -2.00
CA TYR A 219 -4.30 -8.93 -0.85
C TYR A 219 -5.78 -8.69 -1.18
N THR A 220 -6.09 -7.98 -2.27
CA THR A 220 -7.46 -7.84 -2.77
C THR A 220 -7.85 -9.02 -3.66
N GLU A 221 -6.88 -9.63 -4.36
CA GLU A 221 -7.12 -10.79 -5.22
C GLU A 221 -7.36 -12.09 -4.44
N ALA A 222 -6.66 -12.28 -3.32
CA ALA A 222 -6.75 -13.48 -2.49
C ALA A 222 -6.63 -13.15 -0.99
N PRO A 223 -7.61 -12.46 -0.41
CA PRO A 223 -7.54 -11.95 0.94
C PRO A 223 -7.25 -13.03 1.99
N LYS A 224 -7.87 -14.22 1.87
CA LYS A 224 -7.66 -15.34 2.80
C LYS A 224 -6.26 -15.94 2.71
N GLU A 225 -5.75 -16.15 1.50
CA GLU A 225 -4.44 -16.75 1.27
C GLU A 225 -3.34 -15.85 1.83
N ILE A 226 -3.38 -14.55 1.52
CA ILE A 226 -2.40 -13.59 2.02
C ILE A 226 -2.47 -13.45 3.54
N ALA A 227 -3.67 -13.41 4.11
CA ALA A 227 -3.83 -13.37 5.57
C ALA A 227 -3.29 -14.65 6.24
N SER A 228 -3.49 -15.83 5.66
CA SER A 228 -2.94 -17.10 6.18
C SER A 228 -1.43 -17.08 6.25
N LEU A 229 -0.76 -16.66 5.17
CA LEU A 229 0.71 -16.54 5.14
C LEU A 229 1.24 -15.62 6.25
N ILE A 230 0.58 -14.48 6.46
CA ILE A 230 0.95 -13.53 7.52
C ILE A 230 0.71 -14.13 8.91
N ASN A 231 -0.45 -14.76 9.15
CA ASN A 231 -0.79 -15.38 10.43
C ASN A 231 0.19 -16.50 10.77
N GLU A 232 0.55 -17.34 9.81
CA GLU A 232 1.54 -18.42 9.95
C GLU A 232 2.92 -17.84 10.33
N TRP A 233 3.39 -16.82 9.60
CA TRP A 233 4.66 -16.18 9.89
C TRP A 233 4.70 -15.55 11.29
N ILE A 234 3.63 -14.84 11.68
CA ILE A 234 3.52 -14.24 13.01
C ILE A 234 3.58 -15.31 14.11
N SER A 235 2.96 -16.47 13.87
CA SER A 235 2.90 -17.56 14.85
C SER A 235 4.22 -18.32 14.99
N CYS A 236 5.04 -18.38 13.93
CA CYS A 236 6.33 -19.07 13.92
C CYS A 236 7.50 -18.21 14.41
N SER A 237 7.35 -16.88 14.36
CA SER A 237 8.41 -15.96 14.81
C SER A 237 8.31 -15.75 16.32
N HIS A 238 9.23 -16.31 17.04
CA HIS A 238 9.36 -16.23 18.53
C HIS A 238 10.39 -15.19 18.95
#